data_5ad1251b311a5bf0e7a9c4a15d59409e
#
_entry.id   5ad1251b311a5bf0e7a9c4a15d59409e
#
_cell.length_a   1.000
_cell.length_b   1.000
_cell.length_c   1.000
_cell.angle_alpha   90.00
_cell.angle_beta   90.00
_cell.angle_gamma   90.00
#
_symmetry.space_group_name_H-M   'P 1'
#
loop_
_entity.id
_entity.type
_entity.pdbx_description
1 polymer ?
#
loop_
_entity_poly.entity_id
_entity_poly.type
_entity_poly.pdbx_seq_one_letter_code
_entity_poly.pdbx_strand_id
1 'polypeptide(L)'
;YRLSRIYPVTMINLIKSWNLDIIHSHTELGIGIFARIFAKQFNIPLVHTYHTMYKDYTHYVTHGYFDKSSKKIVEYLTKFFCDTTAKELIVPTTKTYKLLKDSYKLEKNIHIIPTGIEVDRFFSENIDKKAENSLKKSLNITKKDTVIIFVGRLAQEKNIEFLIKNHKKIIRNKPNIKLMIVGDGPDREKLENYATELGIEDNVIFTGKVAWEDIPYYYHVSDIFATASTSETQGLTVVEAMAANLPAVCIDDEAFQGTIVDQLNGFIFKDEKE
;
A
#
# COMPACT_ATOMS: atom_id res chain seq x y z
N TYR A 1 -10.28 11.37 11.12
CA TYR A 1 -8.92 11.55 11.69
C TYR A 1 -9.04 12.11 13.10
N ARG A 2 -8.55 11.38 14.12
CA ARG A 2 -8.40 11.95 15.46
C ARG A 2 -7.13 12.80 15.47
N LEU A 3 -7.25 14.12 15.59
CA LEU A 3 -6.13 15.01 15.86
C LEU A 3 -5.60 14.66 17.26
N SER A 4 -4.48 13.95 17.32
CA SER A 4 -3.76 13.74 18.56
C SER A 4 -3.12 15.06 18.99
N ARG A 5 -3.07 15.36 20.29
CA ARG A 5 -2.28 16.49 20.80
C ARG A 5 -0.82 16.28 20.38
N ILE A 6 -0.23 17.26 19.73
CA ILE A 6 1.15 17.20 19.22
C ILE A 6 2.15 16.95 20.35
N TYR A 7 1.85 17.43 21.57
CA TYR A 7 2.70 17.28 22.75
C TYR A 7 1.86 16.92 23.99
N PRO A 8 1.62 15.63 24.24
CA PRO A 8 0.83 15.19 25.39
C PRO A 8 1.69 15.21 26.67
N VAL A 9 1.68 16.31 27.38
CA VAL A 9 2.48 16.53 28.61
C VAL A 9 2.28 15.42 29.65
N THR A 10 1.07 14.88 29.76
CA THR A 10 0.75 13.78 30.68
C THR A 10 1.50 12.48 30.38
N MET A 11 1.95 12.27 29.14
CA MET A 11 2.70 11.08 28.74
C MET A 11 4.21 11.21 28.91
N ILE A 12 4.73 12.44 29.07
CA ILE A 12 6.17 12.67 29.13
C ILE A 12 6.82 11.92 30.30
N ASN A 13 6.23 12.03 31.50
CA ASN A 13 6.78 11.36 32.68
C ASN A 13 6.75 9.84 32.55
N LEU A 14 5.67 9.30 31.95
CA LEU A 14 5.56 7.87 31.70
C LEU A 14 6.64 7.40 30.70
N ILE A 15 6.78 8.07 29.56
CA ILE A 15 7.77 7.68 28.53
C ILE A 15 9.19 7.87 29.07
N LYS A 16 9.43 8.92 29.85
CA LYS A 16 10.72 9.15 30.50
C LYS A 16 11.10 8.02 31.47
N SER A 17 10.11 7.45 32.19
CA SER A 17 10.36 6.34 33.11
C SER A 17 10.76 5.03 32.42
N TRP A 18 10.57 4.92 31.10
CA TRP A 18 11.00 3.76 30.32
C TRP A 18 12.51 3.72 30.02
N ASN A 19 13.25 4.81 30.31
CA ASN A 19 14.69 4.93 30.08
C ASN A 19 15.09 4.49 28.66
N LEU A 20 14.49 5.10 27.66
CA LEU A 20 14.67 4.71 26.26
C LEU A 20 16.09 5.01 25.77
N ASP A 21 16.73 4.02 25.14
CA ASP A 21 18.01 4.17 24.47
C ASP A 21 17.87 4.70 23.04
N ILE A 22 16.72 4.48 22.41
CA ILE A 22 16.43 4.87 21.03
C ILE A 22 14.93 5.11 20.84
N ILE A 23 14.61 6.02 19.92
CA ILE A 23 13.23 6.24 19.46
C ILE A 23 13.16 5.92 17.98
N HIS A 24 12.23 5.05 17.58
CA HIS A 24 11.97 4.73 16.18
C HIS A 24 10.62 5.30 15.77
N SER A 25 10.60 6.23 14.82
CA SER A 25 9.37 6.85 14.30
C SER A 25 9.04 6.32 12.92
N HIS A 26 7.73 6.08 12.68
CA HIS A 26 7.19 5.61 11.41
C HIS A 26 6.25 6.62 10.74
N THR A 27 6.18 7.84 11.28
CA THR A 27 5.34 8.91 10.74
C THR A 27 6.00 10.27 10.95
N GLU A 28 5.78 11.20 10.04
CA GLU A 28 6.33 12.56 10.09
C GLU A 28 5.49 13.47 10.98
N LEU A 29 4.17 13.39 10.85
CA LEU A 29 3.22 14.29 11.49
C LEU A 29 2.62 13.72 12.78
N GLY A 30 1.91 14.53 13.53
CA GLY A 30 1.23 14.12 14.76
C GLY A 30 2.20 13.55 15.80
N ILE A 31 2.08 12.25 16.09
CA ILE A 31 2.95 11.55 17.06
C ILE A 31 4.42 11.53 16.62
N GLY A 32 4.70 11.61 15.32
CA GLY A 32 6.06 11.71 14.79
C GLY A 32 6.73 13.04 15.19
N ILE A 33 5.99 14.16 15.21
CA ILE A 33 6.49 15.45 15.72
C ILE A 33 6.78 15.33 17.21
N PHE A 34 5.86 14.72 17.98
CA PHE A 34 6.07 14.48 19.41
C PHE A 34 7.34 13.66 19.65
N ALA A 35 7.53 12.55 18.93
CA ALA A 35 8.71 11.70 19.05
C ALA A 35 10.02 12.50 18.81
N ARG A 36 10.03 13.39 17.81
CA ARG A 36 11.18 14.24 17.49
C ARG A 36 11.48 15.27 18.56
N ILE A 37 10.45 15.95 19.09
CA ILE A 37 10.60 16.91 20.19
C ILE A 37 11.11 16.18 21.43
N PHE A 38 10.53 15.03 21.77
CA PHE A 38 10.92 14.23 22.92
C PHE A 38 12.37 13.72 22.78
N ALA A 39 12.73 13.17 21.64
CA ALA A 39 14.08 12.71 21.34
C ALA A 39 15.12 13.82 21.55
N LYS A 40 14.84 15.02 20.99
CA LYS A 40 15.70 16.19 21.14
C LYS A 40 15.80 16.66 22.57
N GLN A 41 14.67 16.75 23.30
CA GLN A 41 14.62 17.24 24.68
C GLN A 41 15.39 16.34 25.65
N PHE A 42 15.35 15.03 25.44
CA PHE A 42 15.99 14.04 26.32
C PHE A 42 17.28 13.48 25.76
N ASN A 43 17.78 14.04 24.64
CA ASN A 43 19.00 13.61 23.96
C ASN A 43 19.01 12.12 23.60
N ILE A 44 17.87 11.59 23.17
CA ILE A 44 17.71 10.19 22.74
C ILE A 44 17.86 10.15 21.21
N PRO A 45 18.67 9.23 20.65
CA PRO A 45 18.79 9.09 19.20
C PRO A 45 17.45 8.69 18.57
N LEU A 46 17.11 9.31 17.43
CA LEU A 46 15.90 9.04 16.68
C LEU A 46 16.24 8.40 15.33
N VAL A 47 15.68 7.23 15.09
CA VAL A 47 15.64 6.56 13.78
C VAL A 47 14.28 6.82 13.15
N HIS A 48 14.23 7.02 11.85
CA HIS A 48 12.97 7.21 11.13
C HIS A 48 12.86 6.26 9.95
N THR A 49 11.71 5.59 9.81
CA THR A 49 11.38 4.82 8.60
C THR A 49 10.40 5.61 7.74
N TYR A 50 10.78 5.84 6.50
CA TYR A 50 9.98 6.53 5.49
C TYR A 50 9.08 5.53 4.75
N HIS A 51 7.77 5.58 4.99
CA HIS A 51 6.81 4.64 4.45
C HIS A 51 5.91 5.19 3.36
N THR A 52 5.87 6.52 3.15
CA THR A 52 4.82 7.14 2.34
C THR A 52 5.41 7.98 1.22
N MET A 53 5.01 7.70 -0.01
CA MET A 53 5.35 8.50 -1.20
C MET A 53 4.50 9.79 -1.22
N TYR A 54 4.76 10.70 -0.29
CA TYR A 54 3.96 11.93 -0.12
C TYR A 54 3.75 12.75 -1.39
N LYS A 55 4.70 12.70 -2.32
CA LYS A 55 4.57 13.38 -3.62
C LYS A 55 3.34 12.92 -4.42
N ASP A 56 2.92 11.67 -4.21
CA ASP A 56 1.81 11.06 -4.96
C ASP A 56 0.46 11.38 -4.30
N TYR A 57 0.46 11.98 -3.10
CA TYR A 57 -0.73 12.38 -2.34
C TYR A 57 -1.02 13.89 -2.41
N THR A 58 -0.21 14.67 -3.12
CA THR A 58 -0.38 16.13 -3.21
C THR A 58 -1.74 16.54 -3.80
N HIS A 59 -2.28 15.75 -4.71
CA HIS A 59 -3.56 15.99 -5.36
C HIS A 59 -4.75 16.03 -4.38
N TYR A 60 -4.68 15.31 -3.24
CA TYR A 60 -5.72 15.35 -2.20
C TYR A 60 -5.81 16.70 -1.47
N VAL A 61 -4.69 17.42 -1.40
CA VAL A 61 -4.64 18.72 -0.71
C VAL A 61 -4.91 19.86 -1.69
N THR A 62 -4.49 19.72 -2.95
CA THR A 62 -4.51 20.79 -3.94
C THR A 62 -5.63 20.67 -4.95
N HIS A 63 -6.42 19.58 -4.93
CA HIS A 63 -7.45 19.28 -5.96
C HIS A 63 -6.91 19.40 -7.39
N GLY A 64 -5.61 19.10 -7.59
CA GLY A 64 -4.92 19.24 -8.88
C GLY A 64 -4.41 20.64 -9.22
N TYR A 65 -4.73 21.65 -8.40
CA TYR A 65 -4.18 22.99 -8.56
C TYR A 65 -2.80 23.11 -7.89
N PHE A 66 -1.86 23.85 -8.53
CA PHE A 66 -0.50 24.09 -7.98
C PHE A 66 0.38 22.86 -7.77
N ASP A 67 0.23 21.81 -8.57
CA ASP A 67 0.93 20.53 -8.40
C ASP A 67 2.47 20.68 -8.29
N LYS A 68 3.11 21.55 -9.08
CA LYS A 68 4.56 21.80 -9.00
C LYS A 68 4.98 22.45 -7.67
N SER A 69 4.18 23.37 -7.15
CA SER A 69 4.49 24.06 -5.88
C SER A 69 4.26 23.16 -4.69
N SER A 70 3.19 22.36 -4.71
CA SER A 70 2.88 21.40 -3.64
C SER A 70 3.94 20.29 -3.55
N LYS A 71 4.42 19.78 -4.69
CA LYS A 71 5.55 18.80 -4.72
C LYS A 71 6.83 19.37 -4.11
N LYS A 72 7.15 20.65 -4.35
CA LYS A 72 8.30 21.31 -3.71
C LYS A 72 8.12 21.46 -2.19
N ILE A 73 6.91 21.78 -1.74
CA ILE A 73 6.60 21.87 -0.31
C ILE A 73 6.77 20.49 0.34
N VAL A 74 6.24 19.44 -0.29
CA VAL A 74 6.40 18.06 0.19
C VAL A 74 7.87 17.66 0.24
N GLU A 75 8.65 17.97 -0.79
CA GLU A 75 10.10 17.74 -0.79
C GLU A 75 10.79 18.45 0.37
N TYR A 76 10.51 19.75 0.57
CA TYR A 76 11.08 20.51 1.67
C TYR A 76 10.71 19.93 3.04
N LEU A 77 9.44 19.58 3.26
CA LEU A 77 8.99 18.96 4.51
C LEU A 77 9.63 17.58 4.71
N THR A 78 9.74 16.77 3.66
CA THR A 78 10.41 15.47 3.73
C THR A 78 11.87 15.64 4.13
N LYS A 79 12.59 16.57 3.49
CA LYS A 79 13.98 16.91 3.87
C LYS A 79 14.06 17.33 5.35
N PHE A 80 13.20 18.22 5.76
CA PHE A 80 13.20 18.69 7.15
C PHE A 80 13.02 17.54 8.14
N PHE A 81 12.04 16.66 7.94
CA PHE A 81 11.79 15.55 8.84
C PHE A 81 12.84 14.45 8.76
N CYS A 82 13.39 14.19 7.59
CA CYS A 82 14.37 13.14 7.38
C CYS A 82 15.80 13.59 7.70
N ASP A 83 16.25 14.71 7.12
CA ASP A 83 17.64 15.15 7.26
C ASP A 83 17.92 15.83 8.61
N THR A 84 17.01 16.70 9.06
CA THR A 84 17.29 17.55 10.22
C THR A 84 17.03 16.85 11.54
N THR A 85 16.01 16.01 11.60
CA THR A 85 15.49 15.50 12.88
C THR A 85 15.81 14.03 13.17
N ALA A 86 16.07 13.22 12.15
CA ALA A 86 16.47 11.83 12.31
C ALA A 86 18.00 11.70 12.37
N LYS A 87 18.52 10.75 13.15
CA LYS A 87 19.94 10.37 13.15
C LYS A 87 20.24 9.43 11.99
N GLU A 88 19.41 8.43 11.80
CA GLU A 88 19.48 7.43 10.73
C GLU A 88 18.11 7.30 10.05
N LEU A 89 18.11 6.98 8.76
CA LEU A 89 16.90 6.75 7.97
C LEU A 89 16.84 5.30 7.49
N ILE A 90 15.63 4.75 7.51
CA ILE A 90 15.29 3.46 6.93
C ILE A 90 14.28 3.69 5.80
N VAL A 91 14.48 3.00 4.70
CA VAL A 91 13.54 2.94 3.57
C VAL A 91 13.31 1.49 3.17
N PRO A 92 12.10 1.13 2.70
CA PRO A 92 11.80 -0.27 2.41
C PRO A 92 12.39 -0.79 1.10
N THR A 93 12.67 0.09 0.12
CA THR A 93 13.13 -0.33 -1.22
C THR A 93 14.14 0.63 -1.83
N THR A 94 14.80 0.16 -2.88
CA THR A 94 15.69 0.98 -3.72
C THR A 94 14.95 2.16 -4.36
N LYS A 95 13.67 2.01 -4.72
CA LYS A 95 12.82 3.10 -5.23
C LYS A 95 12.77 4.28 -4.27
N THR A 96 12.46 4.00 -3.00
CA THR A 96 12.40 5.04 -1.95
C THR A 96 13.79 5.58 -1.62
N TYR A 97 14.82 4.75 -1.64
CA TYR A 97 16.22 5.20 -1.50
C TYR A 97 16.57 6.22 -2.59
N LYS A 98 16.37 5.89 -3.86
CA LYS A 98 16.63 6.79 -5.00
C LYS A 98 15.84 8.10 -4.90
N LEU A 99 14.58 8.04 -4.47
CA LEU A 99 13.78 9.24 -4.25
C LEU A 99 14.43 10.16 -3.22
N LEU A 100 14.82 9.65 -2.07
CA LEU A 100 15.37 10.46 -1.00
C LEU A 100 16.81 10.90 -1.32
N LYS A 101 17.66 9.98 -1.79
CA LYS A 101 19.07 10.24 -2.01
C LYS A 101 19.34 11.02 -3.30
N ASP A 102 18.75 10.56 -4.42
CA ASP A 102 19.07 11.08 -5.74
C ASP A 102 18.17 12.26 -6.14
N SER A 103 16.86 12.18 -5.85
CA SER A 103 15.92 13.24 -6.23
C SER A 103 15.89 14.36 -5.19
N TYR A 104 15.74 14.02 -3.90
CA TYR A 104 15.64 15.00 -2.81
C TYR A 104 17.00 15.42 -2.27
N LYS A 105 18.10 14.75 -2.63
CA LYS A 105 19.48 15.08 -2.22
C LYS A 105 19.66 15.11 -0.70
N LEU A 106 19.09 14.11 0.01
CA LEU A 106 19.30 13.98 1.44
C LEU A 106 20.77 13.60 1.72
N GLU A 107 21.36 14.23 2.74
CA GLU A 107 22.74 13.97 3.16
C GLU A 107 22.87 12.81 4.15
N LYS A 108 21.81 12.51 4.88
CA LYS A 108 21.76 11.43 5.88
C LYS A 108 22.13 10.07 5.31
N ASN A 109 22.60 9.20 6.21
CA ASN A 109 22.70 7.77 5.95
C ASN A 109 21.30 7.18 5.79
N ILE A 110 21.10 6.44 4.71
CA ILE A 110 19.83 5.79 4.38
C ILE A 110 20.09 4.31 4.25
N HIS A 111 19.38 3.51 5.04
CA HIS A 111 19.47 2.06 5.05
C HIS A 111 18.25 1.48 4.34
N ILE A 112 18.49 0.55 3.41
CA ILE A 112 17.40 -0.18 2.75
C ILE A 112 17.09 -1.40 3.62
N ILE A 113 15.97 -1.34 4.33
CA ILE A 113 15.49 -2.44 5.21
C ILE A 113 14.01 -2.65 4.88
N PRO A 114 13.66 -3.74 4.17
CA PRO A 114 12.28 -4.05 3.86
C PRO A 114 11.42 -4.22 5.11
N THR A 115 10.17 -3.78 5.05
CA THR A 115 9.20 -4.01 6.11
C THR A 115 8.82 -5.50 6.11
N GLY A 116 8.97 -6.15 7.26
CA GLY A 116 8.50 -7.53 7.45
C GLY A 116 6.99 -7.60 7.63
N ILE A 117 6.41 -8.72 7.22
CA ILE A 117 5.01 -9.07 7.46
C ILE A 117 4.90 -10.49 8.02
N GLU A 118 3.81 -10.76 8.73
CA GLU A 118 3.48 -12.11 9.20
C GLU A 118 2.91 -12.92 8.04
N VAL A 119 3.79 -13.57 7.25
CA VAL A 119 3.39 -14.32 6.06
C VAL A 119 2.61 -15.59 6.37
N ASP A 120 2.87 -16.21 7.52
CA ASP A 120 2.27 -17.50 7.92
C ASP A 120 0.74 -17.49 7.90
N ARG A 121 0.14 -16.36 8.22
CA ARG A 121 -1.32 -16.19 8.19
C ARG A 121 -1.94 -16.34 6.81
N PHE A 122 -1.15 -16.19 5.75
CA PHE A 122 -1.58 -16.35 4.36
C PHE A 122 -1.34 -17.77 3.82
N PHE A 123 -0.69 -18.64 4.57
CA PHE A 123 -0.45 -20.01 4.13
C PHE A 123 -1.73 -20.84 4.16
N SER A 124 -1.89 -21.72 3.20
CA SER A 124 -3.10 -22.51 2.99
C SER A 124 -3.47 -23.42 4.17
N GLU A 125 -2.46 -23.89 4.92
CA GLU A 125 -2.65 -24.71 6.13
C GLU A 125 -3.31 -23.93 7.29
N ASN A 126 -3.22 -22.60 7.29
CA ASN A 126 -3.77 -21.74 8.33
C ASN A 126 -5.19 -21.22 7.98
N ILE A 127 -5.74 -21.64 6.85
CA ILE A 127 -7.05 -21.18 6.36
C ILE A 127 -8.15 -22.20 6.71
N ASP A 128 -9.18 -21.72 7.42
CA ASP A 128 -10.40 -22.53 7.66
C ASP A 128 -11.18 -22.70 6.34
N LYS A 129 -11.21 -23.93 5.84
CA LYS A 129 -11.89 -24.28 4.59
C LYS A 129 -13.41 -24.08 4.64
N LYS A 130 -14.04 -24.10 5.82
CA LYS A 130 -15.49 -23.81 5.97
C LYS A 130 -15.74 -22.31 5.79
N ALA A 131 -14.92 -21.47 6.41
CA ALA A 131 -14.99 -20.01 6.25
C ALA A 131 -14.70 -19.60 4.79
N GLU A 132 -13.65 -20.16 4.16
CA GLU A 132 -13.35 -19.94 2.74
C GLU A 132 -14.56 -20.29 1.85
N ASN A 133 -15.16 -21.47 2.01
CA ASN A 133 -16.31 -21.89 1.22
C ASN A 133 -17.55 -21.00 1.47
N SER A 134 -17.75 -20.52 2.70
CA SER A 134 -18.82 -19.58 3.02
C SER A 134 -18.61 -18.25 2.33
N LEU A 135 -17.37 -17.75 2.31
CA LEU A 135 -17.01 -16.52 1.61
C LEU A 135 -17.24 -16.65 0.09
N LYS A 136 -16.81 -17.76 -0.54
CA LYS A 136 -17.09 -18.02 -1.95
C LYS A 136 -18.58 -17.93 -2.29
N LYS A 137 -19.42 -18.54 -1.44
CA LYS A 137 -20.87 -18.48 -1.61
C LYS A 137 -21.45 -17.08 -1.44
N SER A 138 -21.02 -16.33 -0.43
CA SER A 138 -21.51 -14.97 -0.20
C SER A 138 -21.12 -13.99 -1.31
N LEU A 139 -20.00 -14.23 -1.99
CA LEU A 139 -19.51 -13.45 -3.13
C LEU A 139 -20.03 -13.98 -4.48
N ASN A 140 -20.90 -14.99 -4.50
CA ASN A 140 -21.38 -15.64 -5.71
C ASN A 140 -20.24 -16.13 -6.62
N ILE A 141 -19.16 -16.64 -6.02
CA ILE A 141 -18.03 -17.23 -6.73
C ILE A 141 -18.28 -18.73 -6.88
N THR A 142 -18.30 -19.21 -8.11
CA THR A 142 -18.53 -20.63 -8.47
C THR A 142 -17.20 -21.31 -8.83
N LYS A 143 -17.22 -22.64 -8.93
CA LYS A 143 -16.05 -23.42 -9.37
C LYS A 143 -15.62 -23.15 -10.83
N LYS A 144 -16.46 -22.48 -11.61
CA LYS A 144 -16.16 -22.14 -13.01
C LYS A 144 -15.53 -20.77 -13.14
N ASP A 145 -15.61 -19.96 -12.10
CA ASP A 145 -15.07 -18.59 -12.12
C ASP A 145 -13.58 -18.62 -11.85
N THR A 146 -12.86 -17.76 -12.55
CA THR A 146 -11.48 -17.37 -12.25
C THR A 146 -11.53 -15.97 -11.63
N VAL A 147 -10.94 -15.80 -10.47
CA VAL A 147 -11.01 -14.55 -9.71
C VAL A 147 -9.66 -13.84 -9.75
N ILE A 148 -9.65 -12.64 -10.30
CA ILE A 148 -8.54 -11.70 -10.20
C ILE A 148 -8.81 -10.79 -8.98
N ILE A 149 -7.87 -10.70 -8.05
CA ILE A 149 -8.01 -9.85 -6.85
C ILE A 149 -7.09 -8.64 -6.89
N PHE A 150 -7.63 -7.50 -6.50
CA PHE A 150 -6.89 -6.31 -6.06
C PHE A 150 -7.19 -6.09 -4.58
N VAL A 151 -6.16 -5.77 -3.79
CA VAL A 151 -6.30 -5.42 -2.36
C VAL A 151 -5.64 -4.08 -2.10
N GLY A 152 -6.40 -3.14 -1.54
CA GLY A 152 -5.85 -1.83 -1.20
C GLY A 152 -6.88 -0.73 -1.00
N ARG A 153 -6.39 0.47 -0.72
CA ARG A 153 -7.23 1.67 -0.66
C ARG A 153 -7.74 2.04 -2.05
N LEU A 154 -9.04 2.33 -2.15
CA LEU A 154 -9.65 2.76 -3.42
C LEU A 154 -9.40 4.26 -3.64
N ALA A 155 -8.34 4.56 -4.37
CA ALA A 155 -7.82 5.90 -4.52
C ALA A 155 -7.07 6.05 -5.85
N GLN A 156 -7.00 7.28 -6.37
CA GLN A 156 -6.47 7.59 -7.69
C GLN A 156 -5.06 7.01 -7.93
N GLU A 157 -4.17 7.09 -6.93
CA GLU A 157 -2.80 6.60 -7.02
C GLU A 157 -2.67 5.08 -7.18
N LYS A 158 -3.75 4.33 -6.92
CA LYS A 158 -3.81 2.87 -7.09
C LYS A 158 -4.19 2.44 -8.51
N ASN A 159 -4.62 3.39 -9.34
CA ASN A 159 -4.94 3.18 -10.76
C ASN A 159 -5.89 1.98 -11.02
N ILE A 160 -6.93 1.85 -10.17
CA ILE A 160 -7.87 0.73 -10.26
C ILE A 160 -8.74 0.82 -11.52
N GLU A 161 -8.99 2.03 -12.03
CA GLU A 161 -9.66 2.24 -13.32
C GLU A 161 -8.99 1.48 -14.47
N PHE A 162 -7.65 1.41 -14.45
CA PHE A 162 -6.90 0.64 -15.44
C PHE A 162 -7.25 -0.85 -15.38
N LEU A 163 -7.38 -1.42 -14.16
CA LEU A 163 -7.76 -2.82 -13.99
C LEU A 163 -9.19 -3.07 -14.51
N ILE A 164 -10.16 -2.22 -14.13
CA ILE A 164 -11.56 -2.32 -14.55
C ILE A 164 -11.67 -2.19 -16.08
N LYS A 165 -11.01 -1.21 -16.69
CA LYS A 165 -11.00 -1.00 -18.14
C LYS A 165 -10.48 -2.23 -18.91
N ASN A 166 -9.39 -2.80 -18.43
CA ASN A 166 -8.80 -3.97 -19.09
C ASN A 166 -9.58 -5.25 -18.80
N HIS A 167 -10.20 -5.36 -17.62
CA HIS A 167 -11.10 -6.46 -17.30
C HIS A 167 -12.24 -6.58 -18.33
N LYS A 168 -12.83 -5.46 -18.79
CA LYS A 168 -13.81 -5.47 -19.89
C LYS A 168 -13.30 -6.16 -21.17
N LYS A 169 -12.02 -6.01 -21.49
CA LYS A 169 -11.43 -6.69 -22.67
C LYS A 169 -11.30 -8.18 -22.43
N ILE A 170 -10.93 -8.57 -21.22
CA ILE A 170 -10.71 -9.98 -20.84
C ILE A 170 -12.03 -10.77 -20.89
N ILE A 171 -13.10 -10.24 -20.28
CA ILE A 171 -14.39 -10.94 -20.17
C ILE A 171 -15.09 -11.15 -21.52
N ARG A 172 -14.76 -10.37 -22.56
CA ARG A 172 -15.28 -10.59 -23.92
C ARG A 172 -14.94 -11.99 -24.44
N ASN A 173 -13.77 -12.51 -24.08
CA ASN A 173 -13.29 -13.82 -24.52
C ASN A 173 -13.46 -14.89 -23.44
N LYS A 174 -13.52 -14.48 -22.17
CA LYS A 174 -13.59 -15.36 -21.00
C LYS A 174 -14.60 -14.80 -19.98
N PRO A 175 -15.91 -15.00 -20.18
CA PRO A 175 -16.96 -14.37 -19.39
C PRO A 175 -16.99 -14.80 -17.91
N ASN A 176 -16.37 -15.91 -17.58
CA ASN A 176 -16.30 -16.44 -16.21
C ASN A 176 -15.14 -15.85 -15.38
N ILE A 177 -14.47 -14.80 -15.86
CA ILE A 177 -13.46 -14.12 -15.07
C ILE A 177 -14.14 -13.01 -14.28
N LYS A 178 -13.87 -12.94 -12.98
CA LYS A 178 -14.33 -11.89 -12.06
C LYS A 178 -13.16 -11.06 -11.57
N LEU A 179 -13.37 -9.76 -11.44
CA LEU A 179 -12.42 -8.85 -10.79
C LEU A 179 -12.95 -8.53 -9.39
N MET A 180 -12.26 -8.96 -8.36
CA MET A 180 -12.60 -8.66 -6.97
C MET A 180 -11.71 -7.54 -6.44
N ILE A 181 -12.34 -6.46 -6.02
CA ILE A 181 -11.69 -5.25 -5.49
C ILE A 181 -11.94 -5.19 -3.98
N VAL A 182 -10.91 -5.51 -3.21
CA VAL A 182 -10.97 -5.58 -1.74
C VAL A 182 -10.41 -4.30 -1.14
N GLY A 183 -11.25 -3.57 -0.42
CA GLY A 183 -10.88 -2.33 0.24
C GLY A 183 -11.95 -1.25 0.10
N ASP A 184 -11.62 -0.07 0.60
CA ASP A 184 -12.49 1.10 0.55
C ASP A 184 -11.65 2.37 0.37
N GLY A 185 -12.29 3.46 -0.06
CA GLY A 185 -11.59 4.72 -0.27
C GLY A 185 -12.42 5.77 -1.00
N PRO A 186 -11.84 6.96 -1.22
CA PRO A 186 -12.57 8.09 -1.81
C PRO A 186 -13.07 7.84 -3.23
N ASP A 187 -12.45 6.94 -3.99
CA ASP A 187 -12.81 6.68 -5.38
C ASP A 187 -13.82 5.53 -5.54
N ARG A 188 -14.33 4.95 -4.45
CA ARG A 188 -15.22 3.79 -4.52
C ARG A 188 -16.42 4.01 -5.43
N GLU A 189 -17.21 5.04 -5.15
CA GLU A 189 -18.42 5.37 -5.93
C GLU A 189 -18.10 5.60 -7.42
N LYS A 190 -17.00 6.31 -7.69
CA LYS A 190 -16.50 6.55 -9.05
C LYS A 190 -16.17 5.24 -9.78
N LEU A 191 -15.52 4.31 -9.10
CA LEU A 191 -15.11 3.03 -9.67
C LEU A 191 -16.32 2.10 -9.91
N GLU A 192 -17.29 2.07 -9.01
CA GLU A 192 -18.56 1.34 -9.16
C GLU A 192 -19.34 1.87 -10.36
N ASN A 193 -19.49 3.21 -10.47
CA ASN A 193 -20.13 3.86 -11.62
C ASN A 193 -19.39 3.54 -12.93
N TYR A 194 -18.06 3.55 -12.90
CA TYR A 194 -17.26 3.23 -14.08
C TYR A 194 -17.44 1.77 -14.55
N ALA A 195 -17.56 0.81 -13.64
CA ALA A 195 -17.89 -0.56 -13.99
C ALA A 195 -19.27 -0.67 -14.66
N THR A 196 -20.27 0.05 -14.13
CA THR A 196 -21.62 0.13 -14.71
C THR A 196 -21.64 0.80 -16.09
N GLU A 197 -20.94 1.92 -16.28
CA GLU A 197 -20.80 2.58 -17.60
C GLU A 197 -20.17 1.66 -18.64
N LEU A 198 -19.28 0.79 -18.20
CA LEU A 198 -18.68 -0.22 -19.06
C LEU A 198 -19.58 -1.45 -19.29
N GLY A 199 -20.69 -1.61 -18.56
CA GLY A 199 -21.60 -2.76 -18.62
C GLY A 199 -20.95 -4.05 -18.15
N ILE A 200 -20.16 -3.99 -17.06
CA ILE A 200 -19.43 -5.14 -16.50
C ILE A 200 -19.60 -5.26 -14.98
N GLU A 201 -20.58 -4.58 -14.40
CA GLU A 201 -20.86 -4.57 -12.97
C GLU A 201 -21.07 -5.98 -12.39
N ASP A 202 -21.63 -6.90 -13.15
CA ASP A 202 -21.83 -8.30 -12.73
C ASP A 202 -20.52 -9.10 -12.66
N ASN A 203 -19.45 -8.60 -13.30
CA ASN A 203 -18.13 -9.22 -13.32
C ASN A 203 -17.13 -8.54 -12.37
N VAL A 204 -17.54 -7.46 -11.69
CA VAL A 204 -16.68 -6.73 -10.73
C VAL A 204 -17.30 -6.79 -9.33
N ILE A 205 -16.56 -7.34 -8.37
CA ILE A 205 -17.00 -7.49 -7.00
C ILE A 205 -16.31 -6.43 -6.14
N PHE A 206 -17.06 -5.49 -5.59
CA PHE A 206 -16.56 -4.54 -4.61
C PHE A 206 -16.92 -5.00 -3.19
N THR A 207 -15.93 -5.42 -2.41
CA THR A 207 -16.18 -5.97 -1.07
C THR A 207 -16.36 -4.91 0.01
N GLY A 208 -15.87 -3.69 -0.25
CA GLY A 208 -15.72 -2.67 0.78
C GLY A 208 -14.57 -2.99 1.74
N LYS A 209 -14.56 -2.30 2.88
CA LYS A 209 -13.54 -2.49 3.91
C LYS A 209 -13.70 -3.88 4.56
N VAL A 210 -12.64 -4.65 4.52
CA VAL A 210 -12.52 -5.97 5.15
C VAL A 210 -11.67 -5.85 6.42
N ALA A 211 -12.00 -6.61 7.47
CA ALA A 211 -11.18 -6.71 8.66
C ALA A 211 -9.82 -7.35 8.30
N TRP A 212 -8.76 -6.89 8.96
CA TRP A 212 -7.41 -7.35 8.65
C TRP A 212 -7.24 -8.87 8.86
N GLU A 213 -7.94 -9.41 9.83
CA GLU A 213 -7.97 -10.83 10.15
C GLU A 213 -8.58 -11.68 9.03
N ASP A 214 -9.50 -11.11 8.25
CA ASP A 214 -10.24 -11.81 7.20
C ASP A 214 -9.55 -11.73 5.83
N ILE A 215 -8.61 -10.81 5.64
CA ILE A 215 -7.92 -10.58 4.35
C ILE A 215 -7.33 -11.87 3.75
N PRO A 216 -6.71 -12.80 4.53
CA PRO A 216 -6.19 -14.04 3.97
C PRO A 216 -7.24 -14.87 3.21
N TYR A 217 -8.50 -14.90 3.68
CA TYR A 217 -9.57 -15.63 3.00
C TYR A 217 -9.87 -15.08 1.62
N TYR A 218 -9.78 -13.75 1.42
CA TYR A 218 -10.00 -13.12 0.12
C TYR A 218 -8.90 -13.48 -0.88
N TYR A 219 -7.66 -13.58 -0.46
CA TYR A 219 -6.59 -14.12 -1.30
C TYR A 219 -6.88 -15.59 -1.66
N HIS A 220 -7.28 -16.43 -0.71
CA HIS A 220 -7.53 -17.86 -0.95
C HIS A 220 -8.78 -18.19 -1.78
N VAL A 221 -9.74 -17.27 -1.89
CA VAL A 221 -10.88 -17.43 -2.81
C VAL A 221 -10.56 -16.92 -4.23
N SER A 222 -9.35 -16.43 -4.46
CA SER A 222 -8.87 -15.85 -5.71
C SER A 222 -7.82 -16.73 -6.38
N ASP A 223 -7.56 -16.47 -7.65
CA ASP A 223 -6.62 -17.24 -8.48
C ASP A 223 -5.41 -16.41 -8.92
N ILE A 224 -5.57 -15.10 -9.08
CA ILE A 224 -4.53 -14.19 -9.59
C ILE A 224 -4.62 -12.89 -8.80
N PHE A 225 -3.48 -12.36 -8.35
CA PHE A 225 -3.40 -11.00 -7.82
C PHE A 225 -3.02 -10.02 -8.93
N ALA A 226 -3.67 -8.86 -8.99
CA ALA A 226 -3.33 -7.82 -9.95
C ALA A 226 -3.23 -6.43 -9.33
N THR A 227 -2.21 -5.65 -9.74
CA THR A 227 -2.07 -4.24 -9.35
C THR A 227 -1.47 -3.40 -10.45
N ALA A 228 -2.04 -2.20 -10.66
CA ALA A 228 -1.53 -1.17 -11.55
C ALA A 228 -1.02 0.06 -10.76
N SER A 229 -0.74 -0.09 -9.46
CA SER A 229 -0.27 0.97 -8.59
C SER A 229 1.20 1.32 -8.85
N THR A 230 1.49 2.59 -9.09
CA THR A 230 2.86 3.12 -9.20
C THR A 230 3.31 3.92 -7.97
N SER A 231 2.45 4.00 -6.95
CA SER A 231 2.68 4.74 -5.70
C SER A 231 3.17 3.88 -4.53
N GLU A 232 3.49 2.63 -4.80
CA GLU A 232 3.96 1.73 -3.74
C GLU A 232 5.36 2.11 -3.25
N THR A 233 5.58 2.00 -1.95
CA THR A 233 6.91 2.06 -1.35
C THR A 233 7.57 0.69 -1.32
N GLN A 234 6.79 -0.39 -1.15
CA GLN A 234 7.26 -1.77 -1.10
C GLN A 234 6.30 -2.78 -1.76
N GLY A 235 4.98 -2.49 -1.80
CA GLY A 235 4.00 -3.41 -2.36
C GLY A 235 3.74 -4.64 -1.48
N LEU A 236 3.46 -4.44 -0.18
CA LEU A 236 3.23 -5.56 0.76
C LEU A 236 2.10 -6.49 0.32
N THR A 237 1.06 -5.97 -0.33
CA THR A 237 -0.06 -6.78 -0.85
C THR A 237 0.38 -7.80 -1.91
N VAL A 238 1.47 -7.53 -2.64
CA VAL A 238 2.10 -8.51 -3.54
C VAL A 238 2.71 -9.66 -2.75
N VAL A 239 3.42 -9.34 -1.66
CA VAL A 239 4.03 -10.36 -0.77
C VAL A 239 2.94 -11.21 -0.09
N GLU A 240 1.85 -10.59 0.35
CA GLU A 240 0.67 -11.28 0.90
C GLU A 240 0.06 -12.26 -0.12
N ALA A 241 -0.16 -11.79 -1.36
CA ALA A 241 -0.70 -12.61 -2.43
C ALA A 241 0.20 -13.82 -2.74
N MET A 242 1.52 -13.60 -2.81
CA MET A 242 2.48 -14.67 -3.05
C MET A 242 2.53 -15.67 -1.88
N ALA A 243 2.42 -15.21 -0.64
CA ALA A 243 2.30 -16.07 0.54
C ALA A 243 1.02 -16.93 0.50
N ALA A 244 -0.05 -16.43 -0.12
CA ALA A 244 -1.28 -17.18 -0.40
C ALA A 244 -1.20 -18.04 -1.68
N ASN A 245 0.00 -18.21 -2.27
CA ASN A 245 0.25 -18.95 -3.52
C ASN A 245 -0.44 -18.36 -4.77
N LEU A 246 -0.73 -17.08 -4.80
CA LEU A 246 -1.26 -16.43 -6.00
C LEU A 246 -0.12 -15.89 -6.88
N PRO A 247 -0.13 -16.18 -8.19
CA PRO A 247 0.71 -15.45 -9.12
C PRO A 247 0.28 -13.99 -9.15
N ALA A 248 1.27 -13.09 -9.24
CA ALA A 248 1.01 -11.66 -9.24
C ALA A 248 1.22 -11.07 -10.64
N VAL A 249 0.29 -10.22 -11.08
CA VAL A 249 0.39 -9.41 -12.30
C VAL A 249 0.50 -7.95 -11.90
N CYS A 250 1.67 -7.35 -12.11
CA CYS A 250 2.00 -6.03 -11.61
C CYS A 250 2.46 -5.10 -12.74
N ILE A 251 2.15 -3.81 -12.62
CA ILE A 251 2.76 -2.82 -13.48
C ILE A 251 4.29 -2.77 -13.25
N ASP A 252 5.08 -2.43 -14.28
CA ASP A 252 6.53 -2.24 -14.16
C ASP A 252 6.83 -1.05 -13.23
N ASP A 253 7.08 -1.34 -11.97
CA ASP A 253 7.43 -0.36 -10.95
C ASP A 253 8.59 -0.87 -10.09
N GLU A 254 9.54 0.02 -9.77
CA GLU A 254 10.72 -0.32 -8.96
C GLU A 254 10.38 -0.85 -7.55
N ALA A 255 9.17 -0.59 -7.03
CA ALA A 255 8.74 -1.11 -5.73
C ALA A 255 8.55 -2.64 -5.73
N PHE A 256 8.35 -3.24 -6.90
CA PHE A 256 8.16 -4.69 -7.05
C PHE A 256 9.45 -5.42 -7.44
N GLN A 257 10.53 -4.68 -7.75
CA GLN A 257 11.83 -5.26 -8.11
C GLN A 257 12.37 -6.13 -6.96
N GLY A 258 12.79 -7.34 -7.31
CA GLY A 258 13.27 -8.34 -6.34
C GLY A 258 12.16 -9.15 -5.66
N THR A 259 10.90 -8.69 -5.71
CA THR A 259 9.73 -9.46 -5.26
C THR A 259 9.12 -10.24 -6.42
N ILE A 260 8.88 -9.58 -7.57
CA ILE A 260 8.43 -10.24 -8.79
C ILE A 260 9.61 -10.52 -9.70
N VAL A 261 9.72 -11.77 -10.11
CA VAL A 261 10.61 -12.23 -11.18
C VAL A 261 9.73 -12.62 -12.35
N ASP A 262 9.76 -11.80 -13.40
CA ASP A 262 8.86 -11.97 -14.55
C ASP A 262 8.89 -13.37 -15.11
N GLN A 263 7.72 -13.93 -15.40
CA GLN A 263 7.47 -15.30 -15.92
C GLN A 263 7.89 -16.44 -14.95
N LEU A 264 8.38 -16.15 -13.74
CA LEU A 264 8.72 -17.17 -12.75
C LEU A 264 7.68 -17.25 -11.63
N ASN A 265 7.41 -16.15 -10.96
CA ASN A 265 6.46 -16.06 -9.84
C ASN A 265 5.33 -15.04 -10.08
N GLY A 266 5.30 -14.42 -11.25
CA GLY A 266 4.31 -13.45 -11.68
C GLY A 266 4.63 -12.91 -13.06
N PHE A 267 3.91 -11.86 -13.45
CA PHE A 267 4.11 -11.15 -14.70
C PHE A 267 4.20 -9.64 -14.45
N ILE A 268 5.06 -8.98 -15.22
CA ILE A 268 5.22 -7.53 -15.21
C ILE A 268 4.73 -6.99 -16.54
N PHE A 269 3.85 -6.00 -16.51
CA PHE A 269 3.36 -5.30 -17.70
C PHE A 269 3.75 -3.82 -17.66
N LYS A 270 3.94 -3.20 -18.84
CA LYS A 270 4.29 -1.78 -18.97
C LYS A 270 3.12 -0.93 -19.41
N ASP A 271 2.27 -1.47 -20.23
CA ASP A 271 1.11 -0.76 -20.77
C ASP A 271 -0.08 -1.71 -21.04
N GLU A 272 -1.14 -1.17 -21.69
CA GLU A 272 -2.37 -1.92 -22.00
C GLU A 272 -2.22 -3.01 -23.08
N LYS A 273 -1.08 -3.12 -23.73
CA LYS A 273 -0.85 -4.05 -24.85
C LYS A 273 -0.17 -5.34 -24.41
N GLU A 274 0.52 -5.29 -23.27
CA GLU A 274 1.17 -6.42 -22.60
C GLU A 274 0.22 -7.09 -21.60
#